data_6cb005bd5cb0f17e2108e17a00106f6e
#
_entry.id   6cb005bd5cb0f17e2108e17a00106f6e
#
_cell.length_a   1.000
_cell.length_b   1.000
_cell.length_c   1.000
_cell.angle_alpha   90.00
_cell.angle_beta   90.00
_cell.angle_gamma   90.00
#
_symmetry.space_group_name_H-M   'P 1'
#
loop_
_entity.id
_entity.type
_entity.pdbx_description
1 polymer ?
#
loop_
_entity_poly.entity_id
_entity_poly.type
_entity_poly.pdbx_seq_one_letter_code
_entity_poly.pdbx_strand_id
1 'polypeptide(L)'
;PGWQAGWQPDPLWSQTPRLGRDHLPVLFAGSEHRAWIRALGEHLDGLRDAPPPLKHDQCRFGQWLDSSRERRQPRHAGIFADIETLHRQVHEQGIDLIGLRSHGQNTEAHAGLTGLHKVRDDLLAQLRHLLIEA
;
A
#
# COMPACT_ATOMS: atom_id res chain seq x y z
N PRO A 1 -22.84 -3.85 12.97
CA PRO A 1 -22.74 -2.54 12.36
C PRO A 1 -21.34 -2.37 11.77
N GLY A 2 -21.28 -2.05 10.53
CA GLY A 2 -20.03 -1.99 9.79
C GLY A 2 -19.51 -3.31 9.30
N TRP A 3 -20.05 -4.40 9.76
CA TRP A 3 -19.66 -5.72 9.28
C TRP A 3 -20.47 -6.08 8.05
N GLN A 4 -19.77 -6.50 7.03
CA GLN A 4 -20.42 -6.98 5.82
C GLN A 4 -20.50 -8.50 5.86
N ALA A 5 -21.64 -9.04 5.41
CA ALA A 5 -21.77 -10.47 5.26
C ALA A 5 -20.67 -10.98 4.32
N GLY A 6 -19.96 -12.01 4.74
CA GLY A 6 -18.86 -12.57 3.95
C GLY A 6 -17.49 -11.94 4.20
N TRP A 7 -17.41 -10.93 5.09
CA TRP A 7 -16.10 -10.40 5.46
C TRP A 7 -15.26 -11.49 6.13
N GLN A 8 -14.01 -11.58 5.70
CA GLN A 8 -13.05 -12.53 6.23
C GLN A 8 -11.78 -11.79 6.60
N PRO A 9 -11.16 -12.03 7.76
CA PRO A 9 -9.87 -11.45 8.07
C PRO A 9 -8.80 -12.01 7.15
N ASP A 10 -7.76 -11.20 6.91
CA ASP A 10 -6.59 -11.68 6.16
C ASP A 10 -6.03 -12.91 6.88
N PRO A 11 -5.68 -13.99 6.16
CA PRO A 11 -5.08 -15.18 6.77
C PRO A 11 -3.86 -14.91 7.63
N LEU A 12 -3.15 -13.80 7.40
CA LEU A 12 -2.02 -13.39 8.23
C LEU A 12 -2.39 -13.21 9.70
N TRP A 13 -3.63 -12.82 9.99
CA TRP A 13 -4.07 -12.58 11.36
C TRP A 13 -4.03 -13.85 12.19
N SER A 14 -4.32 -15.00 11.59
CA SER A 14 -4.24 -16.28 12.29
C SER A 14 -2.80 -16.76 12.43
N GLN A 15 -1.89 -16.29 11.58
CA GLN A 15 -0.48 -16.68 11.60
C GLN A 15 0.36 -15.84 12.57
N THR A 16 -0.16 -14.68 13.01
CA THR A 16 0.58 -13.75 13.86
C THR A 16 -0.28 -13.30 15.04
N PRO A 17 -0.64 -14.23 15.97
CA PRO A 17 -1.61 -13.92 17.03
C PRO A 17 -1.10 -12.93 18.08
N ARG A 18 0.18 -12.59 18.08
CA ARG A 18 0.80 -11.72 19.09
C ARG A 18 1.02 -10.29 18.64
N LEU A 19 0.41 -9.88 17.54
CA LEU A 19 0.55 -8.50 17.07
C LEU A 19 -0.24 -7.56 17.95
N GLY A 20 0.42 -6.52 18.44
CA GLY A 20 -0.19 -5.50 19.25
C GLY A 20 -0.73 -4.34 18.44
N ARG A 21 -1.24 -3.31 19.12
CA ARG A 21 -1.79 -2.12 18.46
C ARG A 21 -0.79 -1.41 17.55
N ASP A 22 0.50 -1.46 17.90
CA ASP A 22 1.54 -0.83 17.10
C ASP A 22 1.68 -1.43 15.71
N HIS A 23 1.13 -2.64 15.50
CA HIS A 23 1.19 -3.33 14.22
C HIS A 23 -0.09 -3.18 13.40
N LEU A 24 -1.11 -2.48 13.92
CA LEU A 24 -2.37 -2.31 13.20
C LEU A 24 -2.19 -1.68 11.81
N PRO A 25 -1.36 -0.63 11.63
CA PRO A 25 -1.16 -0.09 10.30
C PRO A 25 -0.60 -1.10 9.31
N VAL A 26 0.23 -2.03 9.77
CA VAL A 26 0.76 -3.10 8.92
C VAL A 26 -0.33 -4.09 8.54
N LEU A 27 -1.18 -4.46 9.50
CA LEU A 27 -2.28 -5.39 9.26
C LEU A 27 -3.27 -4.84 8.22
N PHE A 28 -3.53 -3.54 8.25
CA PHE A 28 -4.48 -2.90 7.34
C PHE A 28 -3.84 -2.40 6.05
N ALA A 29 -2.52 -2.42 5.94
CA ALA A 29 -1.81 -1.87 4.78
C ALA A 29 -2.26 -2.51 3.47
N GLY A 30 -2.52 -3.82 3.46
CA GLY A 30 -2.99 -4.50 2.26
C GLY A 30 -4.31 -3.95 1.75
N SER A 31 -5.31 -3.86 2.63
CA SER A 31 -6.62 -3.31 2.27
C SER A 31 -6.52 -1.85 1.86
N GLU A 32 -5.74 -1.06 2.58
CA GLU A 32 -5.59 0.37 2.29
C GLU A 32 -4.92 0.61 0.94
N HIS A 33 -3.87 -0.15 0.61
CA HIS A 33 -3.19 0.02 -0.67
C HIS A 33 -4.02 -0.49 -1.83
N ARG A 34 -4.80 -1.57 -1.65
CA ARG A 34 -5.74 -2.01 -2.68
C ARG A 34 -6.83 -0.98 -2.93
N ALA A 35 -7.37 -0.39 -1.85
CA ALA A 35 -8.37 0.66 -1.97
C ALA A 35 -7.79 1.92 -2.64
N TRP A 36 -6.54 2.25 -2.32
CA TRP A 36 -5.85 3.39 -2.92
C TRP A 36 -5.69 3.20 -4.44
N ILE A 37 -5.27 2.01 -4.87
CA ILE A 37 -5.10 1.71 -6.30
C ILE A 37 -6.46 1.69 -7.01
N ARG A 38 -7.51 1.19 -6.35
CA ARG A 38 -8.86 1.24 -6.91
C ARG A 38 -9.30 2.68 -7.12
N ALA A 39 -9.11 3.54 -6.13
CA ALA A 39 -9.46 4.94 -6.23
C ALA A 39 -8.66 5.65 -7.34
N LEU A 40 -7.39 5.30 -7.49
CA LEU A 40 -6.55 5.80 -8.57
C LEU A 40 -7.11 5.37 -9.93
N GLY A 41 -7.46 4.09 -10.10
CA GLY A 41 -8.05 3.58 -11.31
C GLY A 41 -9.37 4.28 -11.65
N GLU A 42 -10.23 4.51 -10.66
CA GLU A 42 -11.47 5.25 -10.85
C GLU A 42 -11.21 6.68 -11.30
N HIS A 43 -10.20 7.32 -10.73
CA HIS A 43 -9.82 8.66 -11.16
C HIS A 43 -9.32 8.66 -12.61
N LEU A 44 -8.52 7.68 -13.00
CA LEU A 44 -8.03 7.55 -14.37
C LEU A 44 -9.17 7.30 -15.37
N ASP A 45 -10.23 6.61 -14.93
CA ASP A 45 -11.42 6.35 -15.75
C ASP A 45 -12.41 7.52 -15.78
N GLY A 46 -12.15 8.58 -15.04
CA GLY A 46 -13.05 9.72 -14.94
C GLY A 46 -14.24 9.51 -14.03
N LEU A 47 -14.27 8.40 -13.28
CA LEU A 47 -15.36 8.10 -12.34
C LEU A 47 -15.19 8.82 -11.01
N ARG A 48 -14.05 9.44 -10.80
CA ARG A 48 -13.72 10.14 -9.57
C ARG A 48 -12.95 11.41 -9.93
N ASP A 49 -13.45 12.57 -9.45
CA ASP A 49 -12.89 13.86 -9.82
C ASP A 49 -11.49 14.09 -9.25
N ALA A 50 -11.29 13.70 -8.01
CA ALA A 50 -10.00 13.90 -7.35
C ALA A 50 -9.24 12.58 -7.21
N PRO A 51 -7.91 12.61 -7.37
CA PRO A 51 -7.11 11.42 -7.07
C PRO A 51 -7.05 11.17 -5.56
N PRO A 52 -6.69 9.94 -5.13
CA PRO A 52 -6.41 9.70 -3.71
C PRO A 52 -5.13 10.42 -3.29
N PRO A 53 -4.82 10.48 -1.98
CA PRO A 53 -3.57 11.10 -1.52
C PRO A 53 -2.36 10.49 -2.22
N LEU A 54 -1.52 11.32 -2.84
CA LEU A 54 -0.47 10.84 -3.73
C LEU A 54 0.87 10.58 -3.05
N LYS A 55 1.19 11.38 -2.02
CA LYS A 55 2.50 11.28 -1.38
C LYS A 55 2.54 10.11 -0.40
N HIS A 56 3.64 9.35 -0.43
CA HIS A 56 3.80 8.18 0.43
C HIS A 56 3.81 8.54 1.92
N ASP A 57 4.23 9.75 2.29
CA ASP A 57 4.24 10.22 3.68
C ASP A 57 2.89 10.75 4.17
N GLN A 58 1.92 10.88 3.26
CA GLN A 58 0.56 11.29 3.62
C GLN A 58 -0.36 10.09 3.90
N CYS A 59 0.05 8.88 3.55
CA CYS A 59 -0.76 7.71 3.86
C CYS A 59 -0.43 7.20 5.28
N ARG A 60 -1.42 6.57 5.90
CA ARG A 60 -1.28 6.10 7.28
C ARG A 60 -0.12 5.13 7.45
N PHE A 61 0.08 4.27 6.47
CA PHE A 61 1.19 3.31 6.50
C PHE A 61 2.55 4.03 6.44
N GLY A 62 2.67 5.05 5.58
CA GLY A 62 3.90 5.84 5.51
C GLY A 62 4.21 6.56 6.82
N GLN A 63 3.18 7.08 7.47
CA GLN A 63 3.34 7.71 8.79
C GLN A 63 3.80 6.70 9.84
N TRP A 64 3.27 5.49 9.79
CA TRP A 64 3.72 4.42 10.68
C TRP A 64 5.18 4.04 10.42
N LEU A 65 5.58 3.94 9.15
CA LEU A 65 6.97 3.66 8.81
C LEU A 65 7.91 4.69 9.45
N ASP A 66 7.57 5.97 9.34
CA ASP A 66 8.39 7.04 9.91
C ASP A 66 8.43 6.97 11.44
N SER A 67 7.28 6.78 12.07
CA SER A 67 7.20 6.76 13.54
C SER A 67 7.84 5.52 14.14
N SER A 68 7.99 4.45 13.39
CA SER A 68 8.55 3.19 13.87
C SER A 68 10.06 3.09 13.75
N ARG A 69 10.73 4.05 13.09
CA ARG A 69 12.15 3.95 12.76
C ARG A 69 13.04 3.62 13.96
N GLU A 70 12.80 4.26 15.10
CA GLU A 70 13.62 4.09 16.28
C GLU A 70 13.35 2.77 17.02
N ARG A 71 12.24 2.11 16.70
CA ARG A 71 11.82 0.89 17.38
C ARG A 71 12.10 -0.38 16.57
N ARG A 72 12.69 -0.23 15.39
CA ARG A 72 12.97 -1.37 14.50
C ARG A 72 14.11 -2.21 15.05
N GLN A 73 13.93 -3.52 14.98
CA GLN A 73 15.00 -4.44 15.36
C GLN A 73 16.04 -4.50 14.24
N PRO A 74 17.33 -4.51 14.57
CA PRO A 74 18.40 -4.57 13.56
C PRO A 74 18.26 -5.73 12.57
N ARG A 75 17.74 -6.87 13.02
CA ARG A 75 17.54 -8.06 12.15
C ARG A 75 16.52 -7.81 11.05
N HIS A 76 15.66 -6.80 11.20
CA HIS A 76 14.64 -6.46 10.21
C HIS A 76 15.06 -5.31 9.29
N ALA A 77 16.29 -4.82 9.40
CA ALA A 77 16.72 -3.65 8.64
C ALA A 77 16.58 -3.85 7.11
N GLY A 78 16.93 -5.03 6.61
CA GLY A 78 16.81 -5.32 5.19
C GLY A 78 15.36 -5.34 4.72
N ILE A 79 14.47 -5.96 5.49
CA ILE A 79 13.03 -6.03 5.17
C ILE A 79 12.44 -4.62 5.16
N PHE A 80 12.75 -3.79 6.16
CA PHE A 80 12.25 -2.41 6.20
C PHE A 80 12.76 -1.57 5.05
N ALA A 81 14.02 -1.74 4.64
CA ALA A 81 14.56 -1.03 3.49
C ALA A 81 13.80 -1.38 2.21
N ASP A 82 13.50 -2.66 2.01
CA ASP A 82 12.71 -3.10 0.86
C ASP A 82 11.28 -2.58 0.92
N ILE A 83 10.66 -2.61 2.08
CA ILE A 83 9.30 -2.09 2.29
C ILE A 83 9.24 -0.60 1.94
N GLU A 84 10.19 0.19 2.44
CA GLU A 84 10.21 1.62 2.18
C GLU A 84 10.40 1.92 0.69
N THR A 85 11.29 1.19 0.03
CA THR A 85 11.53 1.36 -1.40
C THR A 85 10.27 1.03 -2.21
N LEU A 86 9.65 -0.11 -1.93
CA LEU A 86 8.45 -0.56 -2.64
C LEU A 86 7.26 0.38 -2.37
N HIS A 87 7.10 0.82 -1.14
CA HIS A 87 6.02 1.75 -0.78
C HIS A 87 6.16 3.07 -1.53
N ARG A 88 7.38 3.61 -1.59
CA ARG A 88 7.64 4.82 -2.37
C ARG A 88 7.34 4.60 -3.84
N GLN A 89 7.76 3.46 -4.40
CA GLN A 89 7.51 3.15 -5.81
C GLN A 89 6.02 3.07 -6.13
N VAL A 90 5.20 2.51 -5.24
CA VAL A 90 3.74 2.47 -5.43
C VAL A 90 3.20 3.88 -5.60
N HIS A 91 3.56 4.79 -4.72
CA HIS A 91 3.07 6.17 -4.78
C HIS A 91 3.64 6.95 -5.97
N GLU A 92 4.93 6.79 -6.27
CA GLU A 92 5.57 7.47 -7.40
C GLU A 92 4.96 7.01 -8.73
N GLN A 93 4.73 5.71 -8.89
CA GLN A 93 4.08 5.20 -10.10
C GLN A 93 2.66 5.72 -10.23
N GLY A 94 1.93 5.85 -9.11
CA GLY A 94 0.61 6.45 -9.13
C GLY A 94 0.64 7.90 -9.61
N ILE A 95 1.61 8.68 -9.14
CA ILE A 95 1.80 10.06 -9.58
C ILE A 95 2.10 10.10 -11.08
N ASP A 96 2.94 9.20 -11.57
CA ASP A 96 3.30 9.14 -12.98
C ASP A 96 2.08 8.84 -13.85
N LEU A 97 1.20 7.93 -13.41
CA LEU A 97 -0.02 7.59 -14.15
C LEU A 97 -0.98 8.78 -14.23
N ILE A 98 -1.10 9.54 -13.15
CA ILE A 98 -1.91 10.76 -13.14
C ILE A 98 -1.31 11.80 -14.10
N GLY A 99 0.02 11.92 -14.13
CA GLY A 99 0.72 12.79 -15.08
C GLY A 99 0.43 12.40 -16.52
N LEU A 100 0.46 11.11 -16.85
CA LEU A 100 0.13 10.62 -18.18
C LEU A 100 -1.30 11.02 -18.57
N ARG A 101 -2.24 10.82 -17.66
CA ARG A 101 -3.63 11.20 -17.90
C ARG A 101 -3.78 12.70 -18.15
N SER A 102 -3.10 13.52 -17.36
CA SER A 102 -3.21 14.99 -17.49
C SER A 102 -2.64 15.49 -18.81
N HIS A 103 -1.78 14.71 -19.46
CA HIS A 103 -1.26 15.02 -20.78
C HIS A 103 -2.02 14.32 -21.92
N GLY A 104 -3.19 13.76 -21.60
CA GLY A 104 -4.04 13.11 -22.60
C GLY A 104 -3.60 11.69 -22.97
N GLN A 105 -2.63 11.12 -22.28
CA GLN A 105 -2.12 9.78 -22.55
C GLN A 105 -2.86 8.72 -21.72
N ASN A 106 -4.17 8.64 -21.93
CA ASN A 106 -5.04 7.78 -21.12
C ASN A 106 -4.75 6.29 -21.34
N THR A 107 -4.43 5.87 -22.55
CA THR A 107 -4.11 4.48 -22.84
C THR A 107 -2.85 4.04 -22.09
N GLU A 108 -1.82 4.87 -22.11
CA GLU A 108 -0.58 4.60 -21.39
C GLU A 108 -0.79 4.59 -19.88
N ALA A 109 -1.65 5.50 -19.38
CA ALA A 109 -1.99 5.52 -17.96
C ALA A 109 -2.65 4.21 -17.53
N HIS A 110 -3.62 3.73 -18.29
CA HIS A 110 -4.27 2.45 -18.02
C HIS A 110 -3.30 1.27 -18.09
N ALA A 111 -2.45 1.25 -19.12
CA ALA A 111 -1.45 0.19 -19.26
C ALA A 111 -0.51 0.15 -18.06
N GLY A 112 -0.17 1.31 -17.50
CA GLY A 112 0.71 1.41 -16.33
C GLY A 112 0.12 0.84 -15.05
N LEU A 113 -1.21 0.66 -14.97
CA LEU A 113 -1.84 0.06 -13.78
C LEU A 113 -1.35 -1.37 -13.53
N THR A 114 -1.03 -2.13 -14.57
CA THR A 114 -0.51 -3.49 -14.43
C THR A 114 0.82 -3.47 -13.64
N GLY A 115 1.73 -2.56 -13.99
CA GLY A 115 2.99 -2.41 -13.27
C GLY A 115 2.78 -1.97 -11.83
N LEU A 116 1.82 -1.08 -11.60
CA LEU A 116 1.49 -0.62 -10.25
C LEU A 116 0.95 -1.77 -9.39
N HIS A 117 0.08 -2.61 -9.94
CA HIS A 117 -0.42 -3.79 -9.23
C HIS A 117 0.72 -4.73 -8.84
N LYS A 118 1.70 -4.90 -9.72
CA LYS A 118 2.85 -5.76 -9.42
C LYS A 118 3.68 -5.22 -8.27
N VAL A 119 3.99 -3.92 -8.26
CA VAL A 119 4.75 -3.31 -7.17
C VAL A 119 3.98 -3.41 -5.85
N ARG A 120 2.66 -3.20 -5.88
CA ARG A 120 1.82 -3.40 -4.71
C ARG A 120 1.94 -4.83 -4.18
N ASP A 121 1.87 -5.82 -5.06
CA ASP A 121 1.95 -7.22 -4.64
C ASP A 121 3.32 -7.54 -4.03
N ASP A 122 4.39 -6.97 -4.58
CA ASP A 122 5.73 -7.11 -4.03
C ASP A 122 5.82 -6.47 -2.63
N LEU A 123 5.21 -5.30 -2.45
CA LEU A 123 5.14 -4.64 -1.15
C LEU A 123 4.39 -5.50 -0.14
N LEU A 124 3.23 -6.02 -0.52
CA LEU A 124 2.42 -6.85 0.38
C LEU A 124 3.15 -8.15 0.75
N ALA A 125 3.95 -8.70 -0.16
CA ALA A 125 4.77 -9.87 0.14
C ALA A 125 5.82 -9.56 1.21
N GLN A 126 6.47 -8.40 1.14
CA GLN A 126 7.45 -7.99 2.15
C GLN A 126 6.78 -7.71 3.50
N LEU A 127 5.60 -7.10 3.50
CA LEU A 127 4.83 -6.90 4.73
C LEU A 127 4.45 -8.22 5.38
N ARG A 128 4.05 -9.19 4.58
CA ARG A 128 3.77 -10.56 5.07
C ARG A 128 5.00 -11.17 5.73
N HIS A 129 6.15 -11.00 5.10
CA HIS A 129 7.42 -11.51 5.62
C HIS A 129 7.73 -10.88 6.98
N LEU A 130 7.57 -9.57 7.09
CA LEU A 130 7.79 -8.86 8.36
C LEU A 130 6.87 -9.37 9.46
N LEU A 131 5.58 -9.56 9.15
CA LEU A 131 4.60 -10.04 10.14
C LEU A 131 4.92 -11.45 10.62
N ILE A 132 5.37 -12.33 9.73
CA ILE A 132 5.70 -13.71 10.09
C ILE A 132 6.97 -13.76 10.96
N GLU A 133 7.92 -12.86 10.73
CA GLU A 133 9.16 -12.81 11.50
C GLU A 133 9.06 -11.96 12.79
N ALA A 134 7.99 -11.23 12.95
CA ALA A 134 7.79 -10.44 14.17
C ALA A 134 7.43 -11.34 15.37
#